data_69f65b2f067f53bfab47ea1926d6342f
#
_entry.id   69f65b2f067f53bfab47ea1926d6342f
#
_cell.length_a   1.000
_cell.length_b   1.000
_cell.length_c   1.000
_cell.angle_alpha   90.00
_cell.angle_beta   90.00
_cell.angle_gamma   90.00
#
_symmetry.space_group_name_H-M   'P 1'
#
loop_
_entity.id
_entity.type
_entity.pdbx_description
1 polymer ?
#
loop_
_entity_poly.entity_id
_entity_poly.type
_entity_poly.pdbx_seq_one_letter_code
_entity_poly.pdbx_strand_id
1 'polypeptide(L)'
;MTGVVSNRRVVEAPVVEEELAEAGARIEALTEGRNPVERAEGYRFLTRVLSAMIDFSIEADGERPAFVRVMTPTRKFYGDCPDTMYHRATLHSGLGYRISGQRGGCIYLAFCVYGLRGKRNAILTNVSDAELI
;
A
#
# COMPACT_ATOMS: atom_id res chain seq x y z
N MET A 1 -31.94 2.80 -14.91
CA MET A 1 -31.00 1.92 -14.18
C MET A 1 -29.67 2.02 -14.89
N THR A 2 -28.79 2.89 -14.43
CA THR A 2 -27.47 3.11 -15.00
C THR A 2 -26.49 2.35 -14.13
N GLY A 3 -26.02 1.20 -14.62
CA GLY A 3 -25.05 0.38 -13.91
C GLY A 3 -23.69 1.09 -13.92
N VAL A 4 -23.17 1.41 -12.74
CA VAL A 4 -21.79 1.84 -12.56
C VAL A 4 -20.90 0.62 -12.76
N VAL A 5 -20.20 0.56 -13.88
CA VAL A 5 -19.16 -0.43 -14.11
C VAL A 5 -17.93 0.03 -13.32
N SER A 6 -17.74 -0.53 -12.15
CA SER A 6 -16.47 -0.40 -11.41
C SER A 6 -15.36 -0.98 -12.26
N ASN A 7 -14.36 -0.16 -12.60
CA ASN A 7 -13.19 -0.59 -13.34
C ASN A 7 -12.21 -1.32 -12.40
N ARG A 8 -12.69 -2.36 -11.72
CA ARG A 8 -11.85 -3.27 -10.94
C ARG A 8 -11.03 -4.07 -11.96
N ARG A 9 -9.72 -3.95 -11.90
CA ARG A 9 -8.85 -4.87 -12.63
C ARG A 9 -9.18 -6.28 -12.18
N VAL A 10 -9.75 -7.06 -13.07
CA VAL A 10 -9.90 -8.50 -12.86
C VAL A 10 -8.50 -9.07 -12.96
N VAL A 11 -7.96 -9.54 -11.85
CA VAL A 11 -6.70 -10.29 -11.83
C VAL A 11 -7.07 -11.75 -12.02
N GLU A 12 -6.58 -12.35 -13.10
CA GLU A 12 -6.86 -13.75 -13.40
C GLU A 12 -6.15 -14.68 -12.40
N ALA A 13 -6.84 -15.68 -11.88
CA ALA A 13 -6.33 -16.60 -10.88
C ALA A 13 -5.00 -17.28 -11.29
N PRO A 14 -4.79 -17.73 -12.53
CA PRO A 14 -3.52 -18.34 -12.93
C PRO A 14 -2.31 -17.40 -12.78
N VAL A 15 -2.48 -16.12 -13.03
CA VAL A 15 -1.42 -15.11 -12.87
C VAL A 15 -1.03 -14.95 -11.43
N VAL A 16 -2.00 -14.97 -10.51
CA VAL A 16 -1.73 -14.88 -9.06
C VAL A 16 -0.98 -16.10 -8.56
N GLU A 17 -1.36 -17.29 -9.02
CA GLU A 17 -0.68 -18.54 -8.63
C GLU A 17 0.78 -18.55 -9.10
N GLU A 18 1.05 -18.14 -10.32
CA GLU A 18 2.40 -18.08 -10.88
C GLU A 18 3.29 -17.08 -10.12
N GLU A 19 2.80 -15.88 -9.90
CA GLU A 19 3.52 -14.83 -9.15
C GLU A 19 3.81 -15.23 -7.71
N LEU A 20 2.88 -15.90 -7.04
CA LEU A 20 3.08 -16.41 -5.69
C LEU A 20 4.09 -17.56 -5.65
N ALA A 21 4.05 -18.46 -6.62
CA ALA A 21 5.00 -19.55 -6.74
C ALA A 21 6.43 -19.02 -6.99
N GLU A 22 6.57 -18.02 -7.87
CA GLU A 22 7.85 -17.36 -8.13
C GLU A 22 8.38 -16.66 -6.86
N ALA A 23 7.54 -15.92 -6.14
CA ALA A 23 7.94 -15.27 -4.90
C ALA A 23 8.37 -16.29 -3.84
N GLY A 24 7.68 -17.43 -3.73
CA GLY A 24 8.07 -18.54 -2.86
C GLY A 24 9.42 -19.12 -3.25
N ALA A 25 9.65 -19.41 -4.53
CA ALA A 25 10.90 -19.93 -5.05
C ALA A 25 12.09 -18.98 -4.77
N ARG A 26 11.88 -17.68 -4.86
CA ARG A 26 12.90 -16.68 -4.49
C ARG A 26 13.25 -16.71 -3.01
N ILE A 27 12.27 -16.90 -2.14
CA ILE A 27 12.52 -17.05 -0.68
C ILE A 27 13.35 -18.30 -0.43
N GLU A 28 13.01 -19.44 -1.04
CA GLU A 28 13.77 -20.67 -0.91
C GLU A 28 15.22 -20.47 -1.35
N ALA A 29 15.45 -19.87 -2.51
CA ALA A 29 16.79 -19.62 -3.03
C ALA A 29 17.61 -18.66 -2.14
N LEU A 30 16.99 -17.61 -1.61
CA LEU A 30 17.64 -16.63 -0.73
C LEU A 30 17.97 -17.19 0.66
N THR A 31 17.28 -18.23 1.09
CA THR A 31 17.42 -18.84 2.41
C THR A 31 18.05 -20.23 2.37
N GLU A 32 18.51 -20.67 1.19
CA GLU A 32 19.22 -21.93 1.02
C GLU A 32 20.48 -21.97 1.91
N GLY A 33 20.63 -23.04 2.66
CA GLY A 33 21.75 -23.22 3.62
C GLY A 33 21.70 -22.31 4.86
N ARG A 34 20.66 -21.49 5.02
CA ARG A 34 20.48 -20.63 6.18
C ARG A 34 19.64 -21.30 7.28
N ASN A 35 19.56 -20.60 8.42
CA ASN A 35 18.75 -21.01 9.55
C ASN A 35 17.26 -21.15 9.15
N PRO A 36 16.54 -22.22 9.60
CA PRO A 36 15.10 -22.37 9.35
C PRO A 36 14.25 -21.17 9.78
N VAL A 37 14.69 -20.40 10.78
CA VAL A 37 14.00 -19.16 11.20
C VAL A 37 14.03 -18.10 10.11
N GLU A 38 15.15 -17.93 9.40
CA GLU A 38 15.27 -16.95 8.31
C GLU A 38 14.31 -17.29 7.17
N ARG A 39 14.16 -18.57 6.86
CA ARG A 39 13.17 -19.05 5.87
C ARG A 39 11.74 -18.75 6.32
N ALA A 40 11.41 -19.04 7.56
CA ALA A 40 10.09 -18.74 8.12
C ALA A 40 9.78 -17.22 8.10
N GLU A 41 10.78 -16.38 8.40
CA GLU A 41 10.63 -14.93 8.31
C GLU A 41 10.47 -14.44 6.86
N GLY A 42 11.10 -15.09 5.90
CA GLY A 42 10.88 -14.81 4.47
C GLY A 42 9.42 -15.03 4.07
N TYR A 43 8.82 -16.15 4.44
CA TYR A 43 7.39 -16.42 4.19
C TYR A 43 6.47 -15.48 4.98
N ARG A 44 6.83 -15.16 6.22
CA ARG A 44 6.10 -14.15 7.00
C ARG A 44 6.13 -12.79 6.33
N PHE A 45 7.27 -12.38 5.77
CA PHE A 45 7.39 -11.14 4.99
C PHE A 45 6.47 -11.18 3.76
N LEU A 46 6.46 -12.26 2.98
CA LEU A 46 5.59 -12.42 1.83
C LEU A 46 4.11 -12.27 2.21
N THR A 47 3.67 -12.93 3.27
CA THR A 47 2.27 -12.84 3.72
C THR A 47 1.88 -11.43 4.17
N ARG A 48 2.81 -10.68 4.77
CA ARG A 48 2.61 -9.26 5.12
C ARG A 48 2.46 -8.39 3.89
N VAL A 49 3.30 -8.60 2.87
CA VAL A 49 3.21 -7.89 1.59
C VAL A 49 1.87 -8.17 0.92
N LEU A 50 1.45 -9.44 0.86
CA LEU A 50 0.15 -9.83 0.30
C LEU A 50 -1.01 -9.14 1.03
N SER A 51 -1.01 -9.17 2.37
CA SER A 51 -2.03 -8.47 3.17
C SER A 51 -2.09 -6.97 2.83
N ALA A 52 -0.94 -6.33 2.66
CA ALA A 52 -0.88 -4.92 2.27
C ALA A 52 -1.43 -4.68 0.86
N MET A 53 -1.10 -5.58 -0.08
CA MET A 53 -1.56 -5.45 -1.47
C MET A 53 -3.07 -5.65 -1.60
N ILE A 54 -3.69 -6.50 -0.79
CA ILE A 54 -5.15 -6.64 -0.71
C ILE A 54 -5.76 -5.29 -0.32
N ASP A 55 -5.31 -4.70 0.80
CA ASP A 55 -5.81 -3.41 1.29
C ASP A 55 -5.61 -2.28 0.28
N PHE A 56 -4.47 -2.29 -0.44
CA PHE A 56 -4.07 -1.15 -1.28
C PHE A 56 -4.54 -1.22 -2.72
N SER A 57 -4.94 -2.39 -3.19
CA SER A 57 -5.25 -2.62 -4.60
C SER A 57 -6.60 -3.29 -4.82
N ILE A 58 -6.94 -4.30 -4.03
CA ILE A 58 -8.18 -5.07 -4.22
C ILE A 58 -9.34 -4.38 -3.54
N GLU A 59 -9.16 -3.99 -2.27
CA GLU A 59 -10.21 -3.34 -1.47
C GLU A 59 -10.23 -1.82 -1.62
N ALA A 60 -9.24 -1.25 -2.33
CA ALA A 60 -9.15 0.19 -2.52
C ALA A 60 -10.22 0.69 -3.50
N ASP A 61 -11.02 1.66 -3.07
CA ASP A 61 -12.04 2.32 -3.88
C ASP A 61 -11.68 3.80 -4.06
N GLY A 62 -11.28 4.18 -5.27
CA GLY A 62 -10.89 5.56 -5.57
C GLY A 62 -12.06 6.55 -5.63
N GLU A 63 -13.31 6.09 -5.75
CA GLU A 63 -14.50 6.94 -5.70
C GLU A 63 -14.95 7.20 -4.27
N ARG A 64 -14.67 6.26 -3.37
CA ARG A 64 -14.98 6.32 -1.94
C ARG A 64 -13.74 6.00 -1.11
N PRO A 65 -12.70 6.85 -1.19
CA PRO A 65 -11.42 6.56 -0.58
C PRO A 65 -11.51 6.47 0.95
N ALA A 66 -10.85 5.47 1.50
CA ALA A 66 -10.64 5.31 2.92
C ALA A 66 -9.14 5.24 3.22
N PHE A 67 -8.72 5.85 4.32
CA PHE A 67 -7.35 5.72 4.77
C PHE A 67 -7.11 4.35 5.41
N VAL A 68 -6.15 3.63 4.85
CA VAL A 68 -5.67 2.35 5.38
C VAL A 68 -4.27 2.54 5.93
N ARG A 69 -4.01 2.02 7.12
CA ARG A 69 -2.68 2.08 7.72
C ARG A 69 -1.71 1.20 6.95
N VAL A 70 -0.60 1.79 6.49
CA VAL A 70 0.40 1.08 5.65
C VAL A 70 1.20 0.10 6.48
N MET A 71 1.81 0.57 7.56
CA MET A 71 2.62 -0.24 8.47
C MET A 71 1.97 -0.31 9.84
N THR A 72 2.02 -1.49 10.45
CA THR A 72 1.53 -1.73 11.81
C THR A 72 2.64 -2.37 12.63
N PRO A 73 2.52 -2.49 13.95
CA PRO A 73 3.49 -3.22 14.76
C PRO A 73 3.78 -4.65 14.28
N THR A 74 2.79 -5.28 13.66
CA THR A 74 2.87 -6.67 13.15
C THR A 74 3.05 -6.77 11.63
N ARG A 75 2.79 -5.70 10.88
CA ARG A 75 2.96 -5.65 9.43
C ARG A 75 4.01 -4.62 9.07
N LYS A 76 5.26 -5.05 9.03
CA LYS A 76 6.41 -4.22 8.70
C LYS A 76 7.05 -4.70 7.41
N PHE A 77 7.39 -3.74 6.55
CA PHE A 77 8.14 -3.96 5.31
C PHE A 77 8.84 -2.65 4.92
N TYR A 78 9.93 -2.76 4.16
CA TYR A 78 10.87 -1.68 3.90
C TYR A 78 11.51 -1.14 5.20
N GLY A 79 12.10 0.04 5.16
CA GLY A 79 12.63 0.75 6.31
C GLY A 79 11.59 1.75 6.82
N ASP A 80 10.74 1.33 7.74
CA ASP A 80 9.76 2.24 8.34
C ASP A 80 10.38 3.11 9.43
N CYS A 81 9.90 4.34 9.53
CA CYS A 81 10.22 5.22 10.64
C CYS A 81 9.37 4.83 11.85
N PRO A 82 9.96 4.50 13.01
CA PRO A 82 9.22 4.07 14.20
C PRO A 82 8.30 5.16 14.76
N ASP A 83 8.64 6.43 14.53
CA ASP A 83 7.93 7.58 15.06
C ASP A 83 6.86 8.12 14.11
N THR A 84 6.65 7.46 12.96
CA THR A 84 5.71 7.93 11.95
C THR A 84 4.62 6.90 11.68
N MET A 85 3.38 7.36 11.61
CA MET A 85 2.24 6.56 11.16
C MET A 85 1.92 6.89 9.71
N TYR A 86 2.07 5.91 8.84
CA TYR A 86 1.77 6.04 7.43
C TYR A 86 0.37 5.51 7.13
N HIS A 87 -0.44 6.34 6.50
CA HIS A 87 -1.73 5.96 5.96
C HIS A 87 -1.75 6.18 4.44
N ARG A 88 -2.51 5.38 3.74
CA ARG A 88 -2.68 5.47 2.30
C ARG A 88 -4.16 5.42 1.95
N ALA A 89 -4.56 6.21 0.98
CA ALA A 89 -5.84 6.09 0.29
C ALA A 89 -5.61 6.11 -1.21
N THR A 90 -6.39 5.35 -1.95
CA THR A 90 -6.39 5.38 -3.42
C THR A 90 -7.37 6.46 -3.88
N LEU A 91 -6.95 7.27 -4.83
CA LEU A 91 -7.75 8.35 -5.41
C LEU A 91 -7.97 8.09 -6.90
N HIS A 92 -9.10 8.51 -7.41
CA HIS A 92 -9.42 8.47 -8.83
C HIS A 92 -9.11 9.83 -9.47
N SER A 93 -8.35 9.81 -10.57
CA SER A 93 -8.07 11.04 -11.34
C SER A 93 -9.37 11.63 -11.89
N GLY A 94 -9.51 12.94 -11.80
CA GLY A 94 -10.70 13.65 -12.27
C GLY A 94 -11.77 13.88 -11.20
N LEU A 95 -11.60 13.36 -9.99
CA LEU A 95 -12.47 13.67 -8.86
C LEU A 95 -11.78 14.66 -7.91
N GLY A 96 -12.59 15.48 -7.26
CA GLY A 96 -12.13 16.35 -6.17
C GLY A 96 -12.37 15.69 -4.81
N TYR A 97 -11.37 15.78 -3.91
CA TYR A 97 -11.45 15.18 -2.58
C TYR A 97 -11.27 16.22 -1.49
N ARG A 98 -11.97 16.02 -0.38
CA ARG A 98 -11.76 16.79 0.84
C ARG A 98 -11.28 15.83 1.92
N ILE A 99 -10.15 16.16 2.54
CA ILE A 99 -9.66 15.47 3.73
C ILE A 99 -10.02 16.34 4.93
N SER A 100 -10.65 15.75 5.93
CA SER A 100 -10.98 16.43 7.18
C SER A 100 -10.71 15.53 8.36
N GLY A 101 -10.32 16.11 9.48
CA GLY A 101 -10.01 15.36 10.67
C GLY A 101 -9.45 16.24 11.77
N GLN A 102 -9.00 15.59 12.83
CA GLN A 102 -8.33 16.24 13.94
C GLN A 102 -6.86 15.82 13.96
N ARG A 103 -5.97 16.79 14.05
CA ARG A 103 -4.53 16.56 14.11
C ARG A 103 -4.13 15.74 15.37
N GLY A 104 -4.88 15.90 16.45
CA GLY A 104 -4.53 15.29 17.74
C GLY A 104 -3.19 15.82 18.26
N GLY A 105 -2.37 14.92 18.82
CA GLY A 105 -1.04 15.23 19.34
C GLY A 105 0.10 15.10 18.33
N CYS A 106 -0.18 15.02 17.02
CA CYS A 106 0.87 14.92 16.01
C CYS A 106 1.76 16.16 16.00
N ILE A 107 3.07 15.96 16.04
CA ILE A 107 4.07 17.02 15.90
C ILE A 107 4.12 17.50 14.43
N TYR A 108 3.97 16.57 13.50
CA TYR A 108 4.02 16.83 12.08
C TYR A 108 2.94 16.04 11.34
N LEU A 109 2.29 16.67 10.37
CA LEU A 109 1.31 16.04 9.48
C LEU A 109 1.60 16.50 8.05
N ALA A 110 1.64 15.56 7.10
CA ALA A 110 1.76 15.88 5.68
C ALA A 110 0.95 14.93 4.83
N PHE A 111 0.49 15.41 3.69
CA PHE A 111 -0.20 14.64 2.67
C PHE A 111 0.62 14.68 1.39
N CYS A 112 1.10 13.52 0.96
CA CYS A 112 1.80 13.35 -0.30
C CYS A 112 0.87 12.71 -1.31
N VAL A 113 0.68 13.33 -2.46
CA VAL A 113 -0.05 12.76 -3.59
C VAL A 113 0.94 12.15 -4.55
N TYR A 114 0.80 10.88 -4.79
CA TYR A 114 1.57 10.13 -5.77
C TYR A 114 0.75 9.86 -7.02
N GLY A 115 1.40 9.88 -8.16
CA GLY A 115 0.78 9.55 -9.43
C GLY A 115 1.83 9.25 -10.48
N LEU A 116 1.39 9.08 -11.73
CA LEU A 116 2.29 8.78 -12.84
C LEU A 116 2.76 10.08 -13.51
N ARG A 117 4.07 10.24 -13.65
CA ARG A 117 4.70 11.14 -14.62
C ARG A 117 5.28 10.27 -15.75
N GLY A 118 4.57 10.24 -16.86
CA GLY A 118 4.86 9.26 -17.90
C GLY A 118 4.64 7.81 -17.38
N LYS A 119 5.69 7.00 -17.38
CA LYS A 119 5.64 5.61 -16.88
C LYS A 119 6.15 5.43 -15.45
N ARG A 120 6.53 6.49 -14.75
CA ARG A 120 7.15 6.41 -13.43
C ARG A 120 6.25 6.98 -12.35
N ASN A 121 6.21 6.31 -11.21
CA ASN A 121 5.60 6.86 -10.01
C ASN A 121 6.40 8.09 -9.55
N ALA A 122 5.70 9.17 -9.23
CA ALA A 122 6.28 10.41 -8.76
C ALA A 122 5.40 11.07 -7.71
N ILE A 123 6.01 11.86 -6.83
CA ILE A 123 5.27 12.78 -5.98
C ILE A 123 4.76 13.91 -6.89
N LEU A 124 3.44 14.07 -6.95
CA LEU A 124 2.79 15.12 -7.70
C LEU A 124 2.68 16.41 -6.88
N THR A 125 2.36 16.27 -5.62
CA THR A 125 2.32 17.36 -4.64
C THR A 125 2.51 16.83 -3.23
N ASN A 126 2.94 17.72 -2.36
CA ASN A 126 3.03 17.51 -0.92
C ASN A 126 2.43 18.72 -0.22
N VAL A 127 1.59 18.49 0.77
CA VAL A 127 0.98 19.54 1.61
C VAL A 127 1.30 19.22 3.05
N SER A 128 2.01 20.13 3.69
CA SER A 128 2.37 20.01 5.11
C SER A 128 1.33 20.67 6.01
N ASP A 129 1.39 20.40 7.30
CA ASP A 129 0.50 20.99 8.30
C ASP A 129 0.59 22.51 8.39
N ALA A 130 1.70 23.12 7.96
CA ALA A 130 1.84 24.56 7.87
C ALA A 130 0.97 25.18 6.75
N GLU A 131 0.51 24.38 5.81
CA GLU A 131 -0.30 24.79 4.64
C GLU A 131 -1.79 24.37 4.78
N LEU A 132 -2.13 23.65 5.86
CA LEU A 132 -3.51 23.26 6.13
C LEU A 132 -4.30 24.40 6.78
N ILE A 133 -5.55 24.56 6.37
CA ILE A 133 -6.48 25.60 6.85
C ILE A 133 -7.34 25.03 7.99
#